data_7828ee21a34731aa828aa31341c59ca4
#
_entry.id   7828ee21a34731aa828aa31341c59ca4
#
_cell.length_a   1.000
_cell.length_b   1.000
_cell.length_c   1.000
_cell.angle_alpha   90.00
_cell.angle_beta   90.00
_cell.angle_gamma   90.00
#
_symmetry.space_group_name_H-M   'P 1'
#
loop_
_entity.id
_entity.type
_entity.pdbx_description
1 polymer ?
#
loop_
_entity_poly.entity_id
_entity_poly.type
_entity_poly.pdbx_seq_one_letter_code
_entity_poly.pdbx_strand_id
1 'polypeptide(L)'
;VILIGDHYGITSLMTFYLPEARSGLPNDPLVYCLPTPRPKNQFYFWPGYQDRKGVHAIFVQRLKSPIRFGDWIRQPFDPALLWHAPQPRPPPAVLLAQFEEVNSLGVFPAVWRGRPQQWVQLYVCRSLR
;
A
#
# COMPACT_ATOMS: atom_id res chain seq x y z
N VAL A 1 14.06 5.28 5.61
CA VAL A 1 12.64 4.87 5.47
C VAL A 1 12.42 4.25 4.11
N ILE A 2 11.79 3.11 4.08
CA ILE A 2 11.40 2.44 2.84
C ILE A 2 9.87 2.42 2.71
N LEU A 3 9.40 2.18 1.49
CA LEU A 3 7.97 2.03 1.20
C LEU A 3 7.68 0.57 0.84
N ILE A 4 6.60 0.03 1.38
CA ILE A 4 6.18 -1.34 1.10
C ILE A 4 4.73 -1.30 0.60
N GLY A 5 4.49 -1.83 -0.60
CA GLY A 5 3.14 -1.99 -1.16
C GLY A 5 2.58 -3.38 -0.88
N ASP A 6 1.29 -3.47 -0.66
CA ASP A 6 0.61 -4.75 -0.43
C ASP A 6 0.41 -5.55 -1.71
N HIS A 7 0.43 -4.87 -2.84
CA HIS A 7 0.11 -5.44 -4.14
C HIS A 7 1.05 -4.85 -5.21
N TYR A 8 1.36 -5.64 -6.23
CA TYR A 8 2.26 -5.22 -7.30
C TYR A 8 1.81 -3.91 -8.00
N GLY A 9 0.51 -3.70 -8.13
CA GLY A 9 -0.02 -2.48 -8.73
C GLY A 9 0.34 -1.22 -7.95
N ILE A 10 0.14 -1.22 -6.64
CA ILE A 10 0.55 -0.11 -5.75
C ILE A 10 2.07 0.04 -5.76
N THR A 11 2.80 -1.06 -5.68
CA THR A 11 4.27 -1.06 -5.73
C THR A 11 4.78 -0.43 -7.02
N SER A 12 4.21 -0.82 -8.15
CA SER A 12 4.56 -0.26 -9.46
C SER A 12 4.27 1.25 -9.54
N LEU A 13 3.10 1.67 -9.10
CA LEU A 13 2.73 3.08 -9.12
C LEU A 13 3.70 3.93 -8.28
N MET A 14 4.00 3.49 -7.06
CA MET A 14 4.96 4.19 -6.21
C MET A 14 6.36 4.22 -6.83
N THR A 15 6.81 3.11 -7.43
CA THR A 15 8.13 3.03 -8.06
C THR A 15 8.27 4.00 -9.24
N PHE A 16 7.24 4.11 -10.08
CA PHE A 16 7.32 4.91 -11.29
C PHE A 16 6.97 6.38 -11.10
N TYR A 17 6.07 6.71 -10.18
CA TYR A 17 5.57 8.07 -10.02
C TYR A 17 6.24 8.86 -8.90
N LEU A 18 6.88 8.21 -7.94
CA LEU A 18 7.68 8.91 -6.94
C LEU A 18 9.09 9.16 -7.49
N PRO A 19 9.51 10.44 -7.63
CA PRO A 19 10.84 10.76 -8.18
C PRO A 19 11.97 10.10 -7.38
N GLU A 20 11.87 10.09 -6.07
CA GLU A 20 12.86 9.49 -5.16
C GLU A 20 13.00 7.99 -5.37
N ALA A 21 11.87 7.30 -5.61
CA ALA A 21 11.88 5.85 -5.88
C ALA A 21 12.54 5.54 -7.23
N ARG A 22 12.23 6.35 -8.23
CA ARG A 22 12.75 6.17 -9.59
C ARG A 22 14.25 6.44 -9.66
N SER A 23 14.73 7.46 -8.96
CA SER A 23 16.15 7.80 -8.95
C SER A 23 17.03 6.77 -8.23
N GLY A 24 16.47 6.00 -7.31
CA GLY A 24 17.17 4.93 -6.60
C GLY A 24 17.35 3.63 -7.38
N LEU A 25 16.65 3.47 -8.51
CA LEU A 25 16.74 2.25 -9.31
C LEU A 25 18.03 2.19 -10.12
N PRO A 26 18.58 0.98 -10.35
CA PRO A 26 18.22 -0.33 -9.77
C PRO A 26 18.94 -0.67 -8.46
N ASN A 27 19.91 0.14 -8.04
CA ASN A 27 20.89 -0.24 -7.02
C ASN A 27 20.39 0.00 -5.57
N ASP A 28 19.54 1.01 -5.36
CA ASP A 28 19.01 1.35 -4.04
C ASP A 28 17.50 1.58 -4.13
N PRO A 29 16.69 0.52 -4.27
CA PRO A 29 15.25 0.68 -4.38
C PRO A 29 14.66 1.24 -3.09
N LEU A 30 13.77 2.22 -3.22
CA LEU A 30 12.99 2.79 -2.13
C LEU A 30 11.70 2.00 -1.87
N VAL A 31 11.13 1.40 -2.92
CA VAL A 31 9.82 0.76 -2.87
C VAL A 31 9.98 -0.76 -3.02
N TYR A 32 9.28 -1.48 -2.16
CA TYR A 32 9.28 -2.94 -2.12
C TYR A 32 7.86 -3.48 -2.15
N CYS A 33 7.71 -4.70 -2.63
CA CYS A 33 6.46 -5.44 -2.54
C CYS A 33 6.49 -6.34 -1.30
N LEU A 34 5.35 -6.47 -0.63
CA LEU A 34 5.23 -7.39 0.50
C LEU A 34 5.54 -8.83 0.03
N PRO A 35 6.42 -9.55 0.74
CA PRO A 35 6.75 -10.92 0.35
C PRO A 35 5.53 -11.83 0.34
N THR A 36 5.46 -12.69 -0.65
CA THR A 36 4.43 -13.72 -0.76
C THR A 36 5.07 -15.11 -0.78
N PRO A 37 4.37 -16.16 -0.27
CA PRO A 37 4.92 -17.51 -0.25
C PRO A 37 5.18 -18.10 -1.65
N ARG A 38 4.50 -17.58 -2.67
CA ARG A 38 4.62 -18.03 -4.06
C ARG A 38 4.89 -16.84 -4.98
N PRO A 39 5.69 -17.01 -6.04
CA PRO A 39 5.91 -15.97 -7.03
C PRO A 39 4.59 -15.67 -7.75
N LYS A 40 4.14 -14.42 -7.67
CA LYS A 40 2.92 -13.97 -8.33
C LYS A 40 3.19 -12.99 -9.46
N ASN A 41 4.38 -12.37 -9.47
CA ASN A 41 4.75 -11.33 -10.43
C ASN A 41 6.26 -11.12 -10.43
N GLN A 42 6.74 -10.20 -11.27
CA GLN A 42 8.17 -9.90 -11.42
C GLN A 42 8.83 -9.40 -10.13
N PHE A 43 8.08 -8.77 -9.21
CA PHE A 43 8.65 -8.26 -7.96
C PHE A 43 9.13 -9.36 -7.01
N TYR A 44 8.70 -10.61 -7.22
CA TYR A 44 9.24 -11.75 -6.48
C TYR A 44 10.75 -11.90 -6.66
N PHE A 45 11.27 -11.57 -7.84
CA PHE A 45 12.68 -11.70 -8.18
C PHE A 45 13.50 -10.44 -7.83
N TRP A 46 12.85 -9.38 -7.36
CA TRP A 46 13.54 -8.17 -6.94
C TRP A 46 14.14 -8.37 -5.56
N PRO A 47 15.24 -7.63 -5.23
CA PRO A 47 15.79 -7.67 -3.89
C PRO A 47 14.74 -7.33 -2.84
N GLY A 48 14.68 -8.12 -1.79
CA GLY A 48 13.84 -7.83 -0.65
C GLY A 48 14.48 -6.81 0.28
N TYR A 49 13.71 -6.41 1.28
CA TYR A 49 14.18 -5.45 2.30
C TYR A 49 14.70 -6.13 3.57
N GLN A 50 14.70 -7.45 3.63
CA GLN A 50 14.99 -8.23 4.85
C GLN A 50 16.41 -7.98 5.39
N ASP A 51 17.33 -7.57 4.53
CA ASP A 51 18.72 -7.29 4.91
C ASP A 51 18.88 -5.91 5.57
N ARG A 52 17.88 -5.07 5.51
CA ARG A 52 17.91 -3.69 6.03
C ARG A 52 17.49 -3.61 7.48
N LYS A 53 18.19 -4.34 8.35
CA LYS A 53 17.89 -4.38 9.79
C LYS A 53 17.82 -2.98 10.40
N GLY A 54 16.83 -2.78 11.27
CA GLY A 54 16.61 -1.50 11.94
C GLY A 54 15.94 -0.42 11.10
N VAL A 55 15.68 -0.65 9.82
CA VAL A 55 15.04 0.33 8.97
C VAL A 55 13.56 0.52 9.35
N HIS A 56 13.06 1.73 9.13
CA HIS A 56 11.64 2.05 9.27
C HIS A 56 10.98 1.98 7.90
N ALA A 57 9.70 1.63 7.88
CA ALA A 57 8.94 1.51 6.65
C ALA A 57 7.56 2.17 6.78
N ILE A 58 7.03 2.59 5.63
CA ILE A 58 5.62 2.92 5.49
C ILE A 58 4.99 1.84 4.61
N PHE A 59 4.03 1.13 5.15
CA PHE A 59 3.27 0.13 4.40
C PHE A 59 1.99 0.74 3.86
N VAL A 60 1.76 0.55 2.58
CA VAL A 60 0.59 1.07 1.86
C VAL A 60 -0.30 -0.10 1.48
N GLN A 61 -1.47 -0.17 2.07
CA GLN A 61 -2.47 -1.19 1.79
C GLN A 61 -3.64 -0.60 1.04
N ARG A 62 -3.96 -1.19 -0.11
CA ARG A 62 -5.15 -0.81 -0.85
C ARG A 62 -6.39 -1.39 -0.19
N LEU A 63 -7.41 -0.57 0.01
CA LEU A 63 -8.70 -0.98 0.52
C LEU A 63 -9.73 -1.00 -0.59
N LYS A 64 -10.66 -1.95 -0.53
CA LYS A 64 -11.79 -1.98 -1.44
C LYS A 64 -12.77 -0.87 -1.07
N SER A 65 -13.28 -0.17 -2.09
CA SER A 65 -14.37 0.78 -1.90
C SER A 65 -15.58 0.06 -1.31
N PRO A 66 -16.30 0.69 -0.35
CA PRO A 66 -17.57 0.15 0.15
C PRO A 66 -18.65 0.13 -0.94
N ILE A 67 -18.47 0.87 -2.03
CA ILE A 67 -19.41 0.91 -3.15
C ILE A 67 -18.99 -0.14 -4.18
N ARG A 68 -19.87 -1.11 -4.41
CA ARG A 68 -19.69 -2.11 -5.45
C ARG A 68 -20.19 -1.57 -6.78
N PHE A 69 -19.55 -1.98 -7.88
CA PHE A 69 -19.95 -1.58 -9.24
C PHE A 69 -21.44 -1.86 -9.53
N GLY A 70 -22.00 -2.96 -8.99
CA GLY A 70 -23.40 -3.30 -9.14
C GLY A 70 -24.38 -2.33 -8.46
N ASP A 71 -23.92 -1.61 -7.44
CA ASP A 71 -24.75 -0.64 -6.71
C ASP A 71 -25.01 0.62 -7.53
N TRP A 72 -24.12 0.92 -8.48
CA TRP A 72 -24.28 2.06 -9.41
C TRP A 72 -25.46 1.88 -10.37
N ILE A 73 -25.78 0.65 -10.69
CA ILE A 73 -26.82 0.30 -11.68
C ILE A 73 -28.20 0.25 -11.02
N ARG A 74 -28.27 0.00 -9.73
CA ARG A 74 -29.51 -0.30 -9.02
C ARG A 74 -30.15 0.89 -8.31
N GLN A 75 -29.41 1.96 -8.06
CA GLN A 75 -29.91 3.10 -7.28
C GLN A 75 -29.45 4.43 -7.87
N PRO A 76 -30.19 5.55 -7.62
CA PRO A 76 -29.69 6.88 -7.92
C PRO A 76 -28.34 7.08 -7.23
N PHE A 77 -27.32 7.41 -8.03
CA PHE A 77 -25.98 7.59 -7.53
C PHE A 77 -25.89 8.88 -6.69
N ASP A 78 -25.53 8.73 -5.41
CA ASP A 78 -25.18 9.85 -4.55
C ASP A 78 -23.67 10.00 -4.50
N PRO A 79 -23.10 11.10 -5.05
CA PRO A 79 -21.65 11.34 -5.02
C PRO A 79 -21.06 11.36 -3.61
N ALA A 80 -21.86 11.67 -2.59
CA ALA A 80 -21.41 11.67 -1.19
C ALA A 80 -20.98 10.27 -0.73
N LEU A 81 -21.54 9.21 -1.31
CA LEU A 81 -21.16 7.82 -0.99
C LEU A 81 -19.71 7.49 -1.36
N LEU A 82 -19.14 8.18 -2.35
CA LEU A 82 -17.74 8.01 -2.73
C LEU A 82 -16.77 8.40 -1.60
N TRP A 83 -17.20 9.29 -0.71
CA TRP A 83 -16.39 9.79 0.40
C TRP A 83 -16.54 8.97 1.68
N HIS A 84 -17.33 7.90 1.65
CA HIS A 84 -17.43 6.99 2.79
C HIS A 84 -16.18 6.11 2.85
N ALA A 85 -15.36 6.33 3.88
CA ALA A 85 -14.16 5.54 4.09
C ALA A 85 -14.52 4.08 4.37
N PRO A 86 -13.80 3.12 3.77
CA PRO A 86 -13.92 1.73 4.16
C PRO A 86 -13.43 1.51 5.59
N GLN A 87 -13.84 0.40 6.19
CA GLN A 87 -13.39 0.04 7.53
C GLN A 87 -11.88 -0.21 7.55
N PRO A 88 -11.16 0.30 8.56
CA PRO A 88 -9.75 -0.02 8.73
C PRO A 88 -9.54 -1.52 8.89
N ARG A 89 -8.44 -2.02 8.36
CA ARG A 89 -8.04 -3.42 8.49
C ARG A 89 -6.93 -3.55 9.52
N PRO A 90 -6.82 -4.71 10.19
CA PRO A 90 -5.66 -4.99 11.03
C PRO A 90 -4.40 -5.12 10.16
N PRO A 91 -3.21 -4.85 10.71
CA PRO A 91 -1.98 -5.00 9.95
C PRO A 91 -1.76 -6.48 9.56
N PRO A 92 -1.18 -6.73 8.39
CA PRO A 92 -0.83 -8.09 7.98
C PRO A 92 0.09 -8.78 9.00
N ALA A 93 -0.14 -10.06 9.24
CA ALA A 93 0.67 -10.84 10.18
C ALA A 93 2.16 -10.85 9.81
N VAL A 94 2.49 -10.80 8.52
CA VAL A 94 3.87 -10.73 8.03
C VAL A 94 4.59 -9.49 8.56
N LEU A 95 3.93 -8.33 8.57
CA LEU A 95 4.51 -7.10 9.09
C LEU A 95 4.73 -7.18 10.61
N LEU A 96 3.76 -7.73 11.33
CA LEU A 96 3.88 -7.90 12.78
C LEU A 96 5.04 -8.84 13.15
N ALA A 97 5.35 -9.82 12.30
CA ALA A 97 6.48 -10.70 12.49
C ALA A 97 7.82 -10.05 12.15
N GLN A 98 7.83 -9.13 11.18
CA GLN A 98 9.06 -8.53 10.65
C GLN A 98 9.49 -7.24 11.37
N PHE A 99 8.56 -6.48 11.89
CA PHE A 99 8.84 -5.19 12.54
C PHE A 99 8.54 -5.26 14.03
N GLU A 100 9.29 -4.48 14.81
CA GLU A 100 9.08 -4.39 16.26
C GLU A 100 7.76 -3.68 16.60
N GLU A 101 7.39 -2.69 15.80
CA GLU A 101 6.20 -1.90 16.02
C GLU A 101 5.51 -1.61 14.68
N VAL A 102 4.18 -1.83 14.63
CA VAL A 102 3.35 -1.53 13.45
C VAL A 102 2.11 -0.77 13.91
N ASN A 103 1.98 0.48 13.47
CA ASN A 103 0.87 1.35 13.85
C ASN A 103 0.15 1.89 12.63
N SER A 104 -1.18 1.86 12.66
CA SER A 104 -2.00 2.46 11.61
C SER A 104 -1.97 3.98 11.70
N LEU A 105 -1.73 4.64 10.57
CA LEU A 105 -1.88 6.09 10.43
C LEU A 105 -3.31 6.50 10.05
N GLY A 106 -4.13 5.55 9.64
CA GLY A 106 -5.50 5.80 9.21
C GLY A 106 -5.75 5.45 7.76
N VAL A 107 -6.97 5.76 7.31
CA VAL A 107 -7.47 5.48 5.97
C VAL A 107 -7.56 6.79 5.21
N PHE A 108 -7.01 6.83 3.99
CA PHE A 108 -6.93 8.04 3.18
C PHE A 108 -7.47 7.79 1.77
N PRO A 109 -8.18 8.77 1.18
CA PRO A 109 -8.59 8.67 -0.21
C PRO A 109 -7.47 9.12 -1.15
N ALA A 110 -7.29 8.39 -2.24
CA ALA A 110 -6.52 8.87 -3.38
C ALA A 110 -7.47 9.61 -4.31
N VAL A 111 -7.33 10.92 -4.39
CA VAL A 111 -8.28 11.81 -5.08
C VAL A 111 -7.75 12.20 -6.44
N TRP A 112 -8.59 12.09 -7.47
CA TRP A 112 -8.33 12.56 -8.82
C TRP A 112 -9.52 13.34 -9.32
N ARG A 113 -9.28 14.56 -9.82
CA ARG A 113 -10.33 15.46 -10.33
C ARG A 113 -11.49 15.67 -9.33
N GLY A 114 -11.14 15.85 -8.05
CA GLY A 114 -12.13 16.09 -6.99
C GLY A 114 -12.94 14.86 -6.57
N ARG A 115 -12.60 13.65 -7.05
CA ARG A 115 -13.28 12.41 -6.70
C ARG A 115 -12.30 11.40 -6.11
N PRO A 116 -12.67 10.69 -5.04
CA PRO A 116 -11.86 9.59 -4.52
C PRO A 116 -11.90 8.43 -5.52
N GLN A 117 -10.72 8.03 -6.01
CA GLN A 117 -10.58 6.92 -6.96
C GLN A 117 -10.26 5.62 -6.25
N GLN A 118 -9.57 5.72 -5.13
CA GLN A 118 -9.08 4.58 -4.39
C GLN A 118 -8.87 4.95 -2.93
N TRP A 119 -9.07 4.00 -2.04
CA TRP A 119 -8.79 4.16 -0.63
C TRP A 119 -7.56 3.35 -0.25
N VAL A 120 -6.69 3.94 0.56
CA VAL A 120 -5.50 3.30 1.07
C VAL A 120 -5.43 3.46 2.59
N GLN A 121 -4.89 2.44 3.25
CA GLN A 121 -4.54 2.51 4.65
C GLN A 121 -3.03 2.52 4.78
N LEU A 122 -2.51 3.43 5.58
CA LEU A 122 -1.09 3.56 5.81
C LEU A 122 -0.72 3.04 7.20
N TYR A 123 0.40 2.34 7.27
CA TYR A 123 0.99 1.88 8.53
C TYR A 123 2.43 2.36 8.64
N VAL A 124 2.80 2.84 9.82
CA VAL A 124 4.20 3.04 10.16
C VAL A 124 4.73 1.76 10.78
N CYS A 125 5.79 1.23 10.18
CA CYS A 125 6.48 0.05 10.66
C CYS A 125 7.87 0.48 11.16
N ARG A 126 8.18 0.20 12.41
CA ARG A 126 9.44 0.61 13.03
C ARG A 126 10.34 -0.57 13.29
N SER A 127 11.62 -0.35 13.03
CA SER A 127 12.70 -1.29 13.36
C SER A 127 12.48 -2.68 12.79
N LEU A 128 12.91 -2.88 11.56
CA LEU A 128 12.94 -4.20 10.93
C LEU A 128 13.86 -5.12 11.73
N ARG A 129 13.34 -6.26 12.12
CA ARG A 129 14.04 -7.28 12.94
C ARG A 129 15.15 -8.01 12.19
#